data_9042d34c1a70adabd92ca1d24ee109a6
#
_entry.id   9042d34c1a70adabd92ca1d24ee109a6
#
_cell.length_a   1.000
_cell.length_b   1.000
_cell.length_c   1.000
_cell.angle_alpha   90.00
_cell.angle_beta   90.00
_cell.angle_gamma   90.00
#
_symmetry.space_group_name_H-M   'P 1'
#
loop_
_entity.id
_entity.type
_entity.pdbx_description
1 polymer ?
#
loop_
_entity_poly.entity_id
_entity_poly.type
_entity_poly.pdbx_seq_one_letter_code
_entity_poly.pdbx_strand_id
1 'polypeptide(L)'
;KQEWFKNTLFVITADHTSISSNVKYQNALLKYSIPIILYDPQLPIPKLLNTPMQQIDIMPSVLDLIGYNKKFYSLGNSFLQSNINKTVVQYADGIYQIANDSIVLQYNGEKILGAYSYKTDTAMVTNFAERVEPDNFLLKKLQAYIQLHHYGMVNNKMICND
;
A
#
# COMPACT_ATOMS: atom_id res chain seq x y z
N LYS A 1 32.44 -13.34 7.20
CA LYS A 1 31.27 -12.42 7.24
C LYS A 1 31.80 -11.03 7.48
N GLN A 2 31.26 -10.04 6.76
CA GLN A 2 31.67 -8.64 6.90
C GLN A 2 31.21 -8.11 8.26
N GLU A 3 32.00 -7.26 8.89
CA GLU A 3 31.69 -6.73 10.24
C GLU A 3 30.40 -5.91 10.29
N TRP A 4 30.12 -5.13 9.22
CA TRP A 4 28.93 -4.32 9.11
C TRP A 4 27.63 -5.13 8.99
N PHE A 5 27.70 -6.39 8.56
CA PHE A 5 26.53 -7.23 8.28
C PHE A 5 25.57 -7.32 9.49
N LYS A 6 26.11 -7.47 10.68
CA LYS A 6 25.30 -7.59 11.91
C LYS A 6 24.56 -6.30 12.29
N ASN A 7 25.07 -5.16 11.82
CA ASN A 7 24.53 -3.83 12.13
C ASN A 7 23.81 -3.21 10.94
N THR A 8 23.25 -4.04 10.05
CA THR A 8 22.61 -3.58 8.83
C THR A 8 21.22 -4.15 8.71
N LEU A 9 20.22 -3.28 8.59
CA LEU A 9 18.89 -3.63 8.15
C LEU A 9 18.86 -3.66 6.63
N PHE A 10 18.51 -4.79 6.04
CA PHE A 10 18.37 -4.96 4.61
C PHE A 10 16.90 -4.77 4.22
N VAL A 11 16.66 -3.89 3.26
CA VAL A 11 15.34 -3.69 2.64
C VAL A 11 15.43 -4.17 1.20
N ILE A 12 14.71 -5.23 0.88
CA ILE A 12 14.73 -5.86 -0.43
C ILE A 12 13.33 -5.76 -1.02
N THR A 13 13.20 -5.12 -2.16
CA THR A 13 11.94 -4.98 -2.87
C THR A 13 12.20 -4.89 -4.37
N ALA A 14 11.14 -4.95 -5.18
CA ALA A 14 11.22 -4.67 -6.61
C ALA A 14 10.66 -3.28 -6.91
N ASP A 15 11.09 -2.66 -7.99
CA ASP A 15 10.54 -1.40 -8.51
C ASP A 15 9.16 -1.61 -9.17
N HIS A 16 9.00 -2.75 -9.88
CA HIS A 16 7.77 -3.19 -10.54
C HIS A 16 7.74 -4.71 -10.68
N THR A 17 6.61 -5.24 -11.12
CA THR A 17 6.46 -6.65 -11.48
C THR A 17 7.02 -6.94 -12.88
N SER A 18 7.39 -8.19 -13.12
CA SER A 18 7.56 -8.73 -14.48
C SER A 18 6.21 -9.18 -15.05
N ILE A 19 6.15 -9.35 -16.39
CA ILE A 19 5.00 -9.96 -17.04
C ILE A 19 4.87 -11.40 -16.54
N SER A 20 3.71 -11.72 -15.96
CA SER A 20 3.41 -13.05 -15.44
C SER A 20 2.43 -13.79 -16.35
N SER A 21 2.72 -15.07 -16.65
CA SER A 21 1.77 -15.98 -17.27
C SER A 21 0.71 -16.51 -16.29
N ASN A 22 0.90 -16.30 -14.99
CA ASN A 22 -0.05 -16.71 -13.98
C ASN A 22 -1.25 -15.75 -13.96
N VAL A 23 -2.44 -16.29 -14.27
CA VAL A 23 -3.72 -15.55 -14.34
C VAL A 23 -4.01 -14.75 -13.07
N LYS A 24 -3.60 -15.24 -11.90
CA LYS A 24 -3.75 -14.54 -10.62
C LYS A 24 -3.11 -13.14 -10.64
N TYR A 25 -1.99 -12.96 -11.35
CA TYR A 25 -1.26 -11.69 -11.42
C TYR A 25 -1.58 -10.87 -12.67
N GLN A 26 -2.67 -11.20 -13.37
CA GLN A 26 -3.12 -10.46 -14.55
C GLN A 26 -4.24 -9.46 -14.27
N ASN A 27 -4.86 -9.53 -13.08
CA ASN A 27 -5.91 -8.58 -12.72
C ASN A 27 -5.34 -7.18 -12.38
N ALA A 28 -6.21 -6.18 -12.38
CA ALA A 28 -5.84 -4.77 -12.24
C ALA A 28 -5.13 -4.42 -10.92
N LEU A 29 -5.29 -5.23 -9.87
CA LEU A 29 -4.64 -5.04 -8.58
C LEU A 29 -3.34 -5.84 -8.47
N LEU A 30 -3.43 -7.16 -8.66
CA LEU A 30 -2.32 -8.07 -8.35
C LEU A 30 -1.18 -8.03 -9.38
N LYS A 31 -1.43 -7.46 -10.59
CA LYS A 31 -0.37 -7.20 -11.56
C LYS A 31 0.74 -6.27 -11.05
N TYR A 32 0.50 -5.56 -9.94
CA TYR A 32 1.47 -4.68 -9.29
C TYR A 32 2.05 -5.26 -7.99
N SER A 33 1.75 -6.54 -7.70
CA SER A 33 2.23 -7.18 -6.48
C SER A 33 3.72 -7.48 -6.55
N ILE A 34 4.49 -6.87 -5.67
CA ILE A 34 5.93 -7.05 -5.51
C ILE A 34 6.25 -7.52 -4.09
N PRO A 35 7.37 -8.22 -3.87
CA PRO A 35 7.81 -8.54 -2.52
C PRO A 35 8.34 -7.30 -1.80
N ILE A 36 8.11 -7.22 -0.49
CA ILE A 36 8.79 -6.30 0.42
C ILE A 36 9.36 -7.15 1.55
N ILE A 37 10.68 -7.20 1.67
CA ILE A 37 11.40 -8.00 2.65
C ILE A 37 12.25 -7.05 3.50
N LEU A 38 12.06 -7.11 4.81
CA LEU A 38 12.92 -6.46 5.79
C LEU A 38 13.69 -7.54 6.51
N TYR A 39 15.00 -7.53 6.39
CA TYR A 39 15.88 -8.52 6.98
C TYR A 39 16.88 -7.85 7.90
N ASP A 40 16.79 -8.19 9.18
CA ASP A 40 17.74 -7.83 10.21
C ASP A 40 18.44 -9.10 10.70
N PRO A 41 19.78 -9.21 10.56
CA PRO A 41 20.53 -10.38 11.01
C PRO A 41 20.43 -10.64 12.51
N GLN A 42 20.00 -9.67 13.31
CA GLN A 42 19.85 -9.78 14.75
C GLN A 42 18.45 -10.27 15.17
N LEU A 43 17.46 -10.21 14.27
CA LEU A 43 16.11 -10.69 14.55
C LEU A 43 16.04 -12.22 14.35
N PRO A 44 15.65 -12.99 15.37
CA PRO A 44 15.81 -14.45 15.35
C PRO A 44 14.75 -15.19 14.51
N ILE A 45 13.61 -14.60 14.20
CA ILE A 45 12.48 -15.32 13.60
C ILE A 45 11.88 -14.53 12.44
N PRO A 46 11.84 -15.09 11.22
CA PRO A 46 11.14 -14.49 10.11
C PRO A 46 9.63 -14.49 10.38
N LYS A 47 8.98 -13.36 10.14
CA LYS A 47 7.53 -13.22 10.23
C LYS A 47 6.95 -12.86 8.87
N LEU A 48 6.05 -13.70 8.38
CA LEU A 48 5.25 -13.38 7.21
C LEU A 48 4.08 -12.48 7.62
N LEU A 49 3.97 -11.31 7.01
CA LEU A 49 2.85 -10.40 7.19
C LEU A 49 1.87 -10.58 6.03
N ASN A 50 0.67 -11.07 6.33
CA ASN A 50 -0.41 -11.26 5.36
C ASN A 50 -1.35 -10.04 5.30
N THR A 51 -0.80 -8.85 5.44
CA THR A 51 -1.56 -7.60 5.39
C THR A 51 -1.16 -6.80 4.15
N PRO A 52 -2.08 -6.05 3.53
CA PRO A 52 -1.74 -5.15 2.44
C PRO A 52 -0.65 -4.16 2.85
N MET A 53 0.35 -4.03 1.99
CA MET A 53 1.46 -3.07 2.13
C MET A 53 1.78 -2.47 0.78
N GLN A 54 2.37 -1.29 0.78
CA GLN A 54 2.82 -0.60 -0.42
C GLN A 54 4.22 -0.01 -0.23
N GLN A 55 4.90 0.33 -1.31
CA GLN A 55 6.28 0.84 -1.24
C GLN A 55 6.43 2.09 -0.37
N ILE A 56 5.43 2.97 -0.34
CA ILE A 56 5.46 4.17 0.51
C ILE A 56 5.42 3.84 2.01
N ASP A 57 5.07 2.62 2.40
CA ASP A 57 5.09 2.14 3.78
C ASP A 57 6.50 1.74 4.24
N ILE A 58 7.45 1.60 3.31
CA ILE A 58 8.82 1.17 3.63
C ILE A 58 9.52 2.19 4.52
N MET A 59 9.51 3.47 4.11
CA MET A 59 10.20 4.51 4.88
C MET A 59 9.67 4.64 6.32
N PRO A 60 8.38 4.83 6.58
CA PRO A 60 7.87 4.92 7.94
C PRO A 60 8.10 3.63 8.75
N SER A 61 8.12 2.47 8.10
CA SER A 61 8.42 1.20 8.76
C SER A 61 9.88 1.08 9.19
N VAL A 62 10.80 1.50 8.33
CA VAL A 62 12.23 1.53 8.66
C VAL A 62 12.51 2.50 9.79
N LEU A 63 11.93 3.71 9.72
CA LEU A 63 12.09 4.73 10.78
C LEU A 63 11.56 4.24 12.13
N ASP A 64 10.44 3.54 12.12
CA ASP A 64 9.84 2.94 13.32
C ASP A 64 10.74 1.81 13.90
N LEU A 65 11.27 0.95 13.02
CA LEU A 65 12.19 -0.14 13.40
C LEU A 65 13.47 0.36 14.08
N ILE A 66 14.02 1.49 13.60
CA ILE A 66 15.25 2.06 14.17
C ILE A 66 14.99 3.03 15.33
N GLY A 67 13.73 3.20 15.75
CA GLY A 67 13.35 4.09 16.85
C GLY A 67 13.50 5.59 16.54
N TYR A 68 13.33 5.99 15.26
CA TYR A 68 13.38 7.40 14.88
C TYR A 68 12.19 8.16 15.45
N ASN A 69 12.44 9.20 16.24
CA ASN A 69 11.43 9.92 17.02
C ASN A 69 11.19 11.38 16.59
N LYS A 70 11.78 11.80 15.48
CA LYS A 70 11.54 13.16 14.95
C LYS A 70 10.37 13.16 13.98
N LYS A 71 9.77 14.33 13.75
CA LYS A 71 8.71 14.52 12.77
C LYS A 71 9.22 14.20 11.36
N PHE A 72 8.39 13.56 10.55
CA PHE A 72 8.62 13.37 9.13
C PHE A 72 7.27 13.34 8.39
N TYR A 73 7.29 13.61 7.10
CA TYR A 73 6.10 13.53 6.26
C TYR A 73 6.06 12.15 5.57
N SER A 74 4.93 11.48 5.63
CA SER A 74 4.66 10.26 4.87
C SER A 74 3.17 10.10 4.58
N LEU A 75 2.83 9.65 3.38
CA LEU A 75 1.50 9.15 3.06
C LEU A 75 1.35 7.66 3.37
N GLY A 76 2.47 6.96 3.56
CA GLY A 76 2.52 5.58 4.02
C GLY A 76 2.46 5.47 5.53
N ASN A 77 2.28 4.24 6.02
CA ASN A 77 2.19 3.92 7.43
C ASN A 77 3.17 2.81 7.79
N SER A 78 3.69 2.82 9.01
CA SER A 78 4.52 1.71 9.49
C SER A 78 3.69 0.42 9.56
N PHE A 79 4.25 -0.67 9.04
CA PHE A 79 3.62 -1.99 9.15
C PHE A 79 3.66 -2.54 10.59
N LEU A 80 4.45 -1.95 11.49
CA LEU A 80 4.51 -2.33 12.90
C LEU A 80 3.29 -1.83 13.68
N GLN A 81 2.62 -0.78 13.18
CA GLN A 81 1.43 -0.24 13.83
C GLN A 81 0.23 -1.19 13.63
N SER A 82 -0.26 -1.76 14.72
CA SER A 82 -1.35 -2.74 14.71
C SER A 82 -2.75 -2.14 14.53
N ASN A 83 -2.93 -0.87 14.87
CA ASN A 83 -4.25 -0.21 14.94
C ASN A 83 -4.66 0.50 13.64
N ILE A 84 -3.89 0.36 12.57
CA ILE A 84 -4.18 1.03 11.30
C ILE A 84 -4.85 0.04 10.37
N ASN A 85 -6.02 0.41 9.84
CA ASN A 85 -6.63 -0.29 8.70
C ASN A 85 -5.71 -0.17 7.48
N LYS A 86 -4.92 -1.21 7.25
CA LYS A 86 -3.93 -1.25 6.18
C LYS A 86 -4.65 -1.30 4.84
N THR A 87 -4.29 -0.37 3.98
CA THR A 87 -4.82 -0.27 2.63
C THR A 87 -3.69 0.05 1.68
N VAL A 88 -3.80 -0.39 0.45
CA VAL A 88 -2.93 0.04 -0.64
C VAL A 88 -3.73 0.96 -1.56
N VAL A 89 -3.11 2.03 -2.01
CA VAL A 89 -3.68 3.00 -2.95
C VAL A 89 -2.81 3.04 -4.20
N GLN A 90 -3.45 3.05 -5.35
CA GLN A 90 -2.78 3.07 -6.64
C GLN A 90 -3.52 3.97 -7.60
N TYR A 91 -2.79 4.59 -8.51
CA TYR A 91 -3.35 5.30 -9.66
C TYR A 91 -2.69 4.79 -10.93
N ALA A 92 -3.49 4.35 -11.87
CA ALA A 92 -3.03 3.92 -13.19
C ALA A 92 -4.15 4.13 -14.22
N ASP A 93 -3.79 4.59 -15.39
CA ASP A 93 -4.69 4.72 -16.56
C ASP A 93 -5.98 5.51 -16.24
N GLY A 94 -5.89 6.59 -15.46
CA GLY A 94 -7.04 7.41 -15.09
C GLY A 94 -7.89 6.84 -13.95
N ILE A 95 -7.52 5.72 -13.37
CA ILE A 95 -8.29 5.01 -12.34
C ILE A 95 -7.51 5.00 -11.02
N TYR A 96 -8.15 5.50 -9.97
CA TYR A 96 -7.70 5.30 -8.60
C TYR A 96 -8.21 3.95 -8.09
N GLN A 97 -7.36 3.23 -7.41
CA GLN A 97 -7.72 1.99 -6.74
C GLN A 97 -7.36 2.07 -5.26
N ILE A 98 -8.22 1.55 -4.42
CA ILE A 98 -7.90 1.30 -3.01
C ILE A 98 -8.29 -0.13 -2.66
N ALA A 99 -7.38 -0.85 -2.03
CA ALA A 99 -7.66 -2.19 -1.54
C ALA A 99 -7.31 -2.31 -0.05
N ASN A 100 -8.14 -3.02 0.68
CA ASN A 100 -7.82 -3.57 1.98
C ASN A 100 -7.46 -5.05 1.84
N ASP A 101 -7.55 -5.83 2.90
CA ASP A 101 -7.26 -7.27 2.88
C ASP A 101 -8.34 -8.14 2.21
N SER A 102 -9.45 -7.59 1.75
CA SER A 102 -10.58 -8.34 1.20
C SER A 102 -11.15 -7.76 -0.09
N ILE A 103 -11.27 -6.45 -0.17
CA ILE A 103 -11.99 -5.73 -1.21
C ILE A 103 -11.05 -4.75 -1.91
N VAL A 104 -11.24 -4.60 -3.22
CA VAL A 104 -10.69 -3.48 -4.00
C VAL A 104 -11.83 -2.65 -4.57
N LEU A 105 -11.69 -1.32 -4.49
CA LEU A 105 -12.53 -0.34 -5.17
C LEU A 105 -11.75 0.36 -6.26
N GLN A 106 -12.41 0.59 -7.40
CA GLN A 106 -11.91 1.37 -8.53
C GLN A 106 -12.77 2.63 -8.68
N TYR A 107 -12.11 3.79 -8.77
CA TYR A 107 -12.75 5.09 -8.77
C TYR A 107 -12.08 6.02 -9.79
N ASN A 108 -12.86 6.73 -10.61
CA ASN A 108 -12.32 7.62 -11.64
C ASN A 108 -12.26 9.11 -11.22
N GLY A 109 -12.55 9.42 -9.98
CA GLY A 109 -12.65 10.80 -9.48
C GLY A 109 -14.10 11.28 -9.34
N GLU A 110 -15.06 10.65 -10.02
CA GLU A 110 -16.48 11.01 -10.01
C GLU A 110 -17.35 9.88 -9.44
N LYS A 111 -17.13 8.65 -9.93
CA LYS A 111 -17.93 7.47 -9.56
C LYS A 111 -17.08 6.22 -9.37
N ILE A 112 -17.63 5.26 -8.65
CA ILE A 112 -17.07 3.93 -8.52
C ILE A 112 -17.29 3.20 -9.86
N LEU A 113 -16.21 2.68 -10.43
CA LEU A 113 -16.23 1.90 -11.67
C LEU A 113 -16.29 0.40 -11.38
N GLY A 114 -15.67 -0.02 -10.27
CA GLY A 114 -15.60 -1.41 -9.88
C GLY A 114 -15.42 -1.61 -8.39
N ALA A 115 -16.00 -2.69 -7.89
CA ALA A 115 -15.80 -3.20 -6.55
C ALA A 115 -15.74 -4.73 -6.61
N TYR A 116 -14.69 -5.32 -6.04
CA TYR A 116 -14.42 -6.75 -6.17
C TYR A 116 -13.89 -7.35 -4.87
N SER A 117 -14.28 -8.58 -4.58
CA SER A 117 -13.72 -9.41 -3.50
C SER A 117 -12.52 -10.20 -4.01
N TYR A 118 -11.39 -9.56 -4.21
CA TYR A 118 -10.23 -10.14 -4.93
C TYR A 118 -9.61 -11.39 -4.27
N LYS A 119 -9.93 -11.70 -3.02
CA LYS A 119 -9.50 -12.96 -2.38
C LYS A 119 -10.34 -14.17 -2.84
N THR A 120 -11.63 -13.98 -3.07
CA THR A 120 -12.57 -15.03 -3.47
C THR A 120 -12.83 -15.02 -4.97
N ASP A 121 -12.74 -13.87 -5.60
CA ASP A 121 -12.84 -13.63 -7.03
C ASP A 121 -11.52 -13.05 -7.55
N THR A 122 -10.52 -13.90 -7.68
CA THR A 122 -9.16 -13.49 -8.10
C THR A 122 -9.10 -12.94 -9.51
N ALA A 123 -10.07 -13.29 -10.37
CA ALA A 123 -10.18 -12.75 -11.72
C ALA A 123 -10.92 -11.41 -11.77
N MET A 124 -11.50 -10.96 -10.64
CA MET A 124 -12.27 -9.72 -10.54
C MET A 124 -13.40 -9.62 -11.57
N VAL A 125 -14.17 -10.72 -11.71
CA VAL A 125 -15.28 -10.82 -12.66
C VAL A 125 -16.58 -10.27 -12.07
N THR A 126 -16.81 -10.52 -10.78
CA THR A 126 -18.06 -10.15 -10.09
C THR A 126 -17.96 -8.73 -9.56
N ASN A 127 -18.39 -7.77 -10.37
CA ASN A 127 -18.44 -6.36 -9.98
C ASN A 127 -19.69 -6.08 -9.14
N PHE A 128 -19.51 -5.56 -7.92
CA PHE A 128 -20.61 -5.13 -7.05
C PHE A 128 -20.60 -3.61 -6.76
N ALA A 129 -20.03 -2.80 -7.66
CA ALA A 129 -19.92 -1.34 -7.49
C ALA A 129 -21.27 -0.66 -7.18
N GLU A 130 -22.37 -1.13 -7.78
CA GLU A 130 -23.72 -0.60 -7.56
C GLU A 130 -24.25 -0.81 -6.14
N ARG A 131 -23.62 -1.70 -5.36
CA ARG A 131 -23.99 -1.99 -3.96
C ARG A 131 -23.12 -1.24 -2.96
N VAL A 132 -22.17 -0.44 -3.44
CA VAL A 132 -21.28 0.34 -2.57
C VAL A 132 -21.92 1.68 -2.28
N GLU A 133 -22.30 1.88 -1.04
CA GLU A 133 -22.92 3.13 -0.58
C GLU A 133 -21.92 4.30 -0.67
N PRO A 134 -22.41 5.54 -0.91
CA PRO A 134 -21.57 6.75 -1.01
C PRO A 134 -20.77 7.06 0.26
N ASP A 135 -21.23 6.57 1.40
CA ASP A 135 -20.57 6.74 2.70
C ASP A 135 -19.62 5.59 3.06
N ASN A 136 -19.39 4.66 2.12
CA ASN A 136 -18.47 3.55 2.31
C ASN A 136 -17.09 4.03 2.80
N PHE A 137 -16.62 3.44 3.88
CA PHE A 137 -15.37 3.83 4.54
C PHE A 137 -14.15 3.77 3.60
N LEU A 138 -14.08 2.75 2.75
CA LEU A 138 -12.94 2.56 1.84
C LEU A 138 -12.94 3.64 0.75
N LEU A 139 -14.12 4.01 0.22
CA LEU A 139 -14.28 5.11 -0.73
C LEU A 139 -13.88 6.45 -0.11
N LYS A 140 -14.40 6.76 1.08
CA LYS A 140 -14.03 8.00 1.79
C LYS A 140 -12.55 8.08 2.09
N LYS A 141 -11.94 6.95 2.46
CA LYS A 141 -10.49 6.89 2.67
C LYS A 141 -9.70 7.18 1.40
N LEU A 142 -10.14 6.64 0.24
CA LEU A 142 -9.53 6.93 -1.06
C LEU A 142 -9.66 8.41 -1.41
N GLN A 143 -10.85 8.97 -1.27
CA GLN A 143 -11.10 10.40 -1.55
C GLN A 143 -10.25 11.31 -0.67
N ALA A 144 -10.15 11.01 0.62
CA ALA A 144 -9.29 11.75 1.55
C ALA A 144 -7.80 11.64 1.17
N TYR A 145 -7.35 10.45 0.72
CA TYR A 145 -5.98 10.25 0.25
C TYR A 145 -5.68 11.08 -1.00
N ILE A 146 -6.59 11.08 -1.99
CA ILE A 146 -6.47 11.89 -3.20
C ILE A 146 -6.41 13.37 -2.85
N GLN A 147 -7.31 13.84 -1.98
CA GLN A 147 -7.36 15.23 -1.55
C GLN A 147 -6.07 15.66 -0.83
N LEU A 148 -5.59 14.83 0.10
CA LEU A 148 -4.37 15.11 0.87
C LEU A 148 -3.14 15.17 -0.05
N HIS A 149 -3.03 14.22 -0.98
CA HIS A 149 -1.96 14.20 -1.96
C HIS A 149 -1.98 15.46 -2.85
N HIS A 150 -3.13 15.78 -3.46
CA HIS A 150 -3.27 16.98 -4.30
C HIS A 150 -3.00 18.27 -3.53
N TYR A 151 -3.55 18.40 -2.32
CA TYR A 151 -3.30 19.55 -1.47
C TYR A 151 -1.81 19.71 -1.14
N GLY A 152 -1.15 18.61 -0.80
CA GLY A 152 0.27 18.60 -0.52
C GLY A 152 1.12 19.04 -1.70
N MET A 153 0.81 18.52 -2.90
CA MET A 153 1.50 18.85 -4.15
C MET A 153 1.31 20.31 -4.54
N VAL A 154 0.06 20.78 -4.60
CA VAL A 154 -0.27 22.14 -5.06
C VAL A 154 0.27 23.22 -4.11
N ASN A 155 0.30 22.95 -2.81
CA ASN A 155 0.70 23.91 -1.81
C ASN A 155 2.16 23.72 -1.30
N ASN A 156 2.93 22.81 -1.92
CA ASN A 156 4.28 22.45 -1.50
C ASN A 156 4.37 22.07 0.00
N LYS A 157 3.40 21.28 0.47
CA LYS A 157 3.27 20.86 1.88
C LYS A 157 3.53 19.35 2.08
N MET A 158 4.34 18.75 1.22
CA MET A 158 4.80 17.37 1.38
C MET A 158 6.13 17.27 2.12
N ILE A 159 6.40 18.25 2.99
CA ILE A 159 7.58 18.33 3.84
C ILE A 159 7.16 18.61 5.28
N CYS A 160 7.97 18.17 6.26
CA CYS A 160 7.86 18.66 7.62
C CYS A 160 8.43 20.08 7.70
N ASN A 161 7.61 21.01 8.13
CA ASN A 161 8.12 22.29 8.62
C ASN A 161 8.49 22.07 10.10
N ASP A 162 9.68 22.53 10.47
CA ASP A 162 10.19 22.52 11.86
C ASP A 162 9.26 23.25 12.82
#